data_284a1c0bb18cdc7e02fcb3a1e7a72e31
#
_entry.id   284a1c0bb18cdc7e02fcb3a1e7a72e31
#
_cell.length_a   1.000
_cell.length_b   1.000
_cell.length_c   1.000
_cell.angle_alpha   90.00
_cell.angle_beta   90.00
_cell.angle_gamma   90.00
#
_symmetry.space_group_name_H-M   'P 1'
#
loop_
_entity.id
_entity.type
_entity.pdbx_description
1 polymer ?
#
loop_
_entity_poly.entity_id
_entity_poly.type
_entity_poly.pdbx_seq_one_letter_code
_entity_poly.pdbx_strand_id
1 'polypeptide(L)' 'MRKSDLINQISEKTGIPKVDVLVTLETMFKEVKENLA' A
#
# COMPACT_ATOMS: atom_id res chain seq x y z
N MET A 1 -12.96 0.55 6.76
CA MET A 1 -12.21 0.34 5.51
C MET A 1 -11.22 -0.78 5.67
N ARG A 2 -11.15 -1.62 4.68
CA ARG A 2 -10.18 -2.71 4.69
C ARG A 2 -8.96 -2.30 3.86
N LYS A 3 -7.87 -3.04 4.05
CA LYS A 3 -6.65 -2.80 3.28
C LYS A 3 -6.90 -2.92 1.78
N SER A 4 -7.71 -3.88 1.38
CA SER A 4 -8.03 -4.06 -0.04
C SER A 4 -8.81 -2.88 -0.61
N ASP A 5 -9.69 -2.28 0.20
CA ASP A 5 -10.44 -1.11 -0.24
C ASP A 5 -9.50 0.07 -0.49
N LEU A 6 -8.54 0.24 0.41
CA LEU A 6 -7.54 1.30 0.26
C LEU A 6 -6.73 1.10 -1.01
N ILE A 7 -6.29 -0.12 -1.26
CA ILE A 7 -5.51 -0.45 -2.45
C ILE A 7 -6.33 -0.16 -3.71
N ASN A 8 -7.60 -0.53 -3.71
CA ASN A 8 -8.47 -0.27 -4.86
C ASN A 8 -8.62 1.22 -5.14
N GLN A 9 -8.83 2.01 -4.10
CA GLN A 9 -9.00 3.45 -4.25
C GLN A 9 -7.73 4.12 -4.76
N ILE A 10 -6.60 3.75 -4.21
CA ILE A 10 -5.33 4.33 -4.65
C ILE A 10 -5.06 3.95 -6.10
N SER A 11 -5.29 2.70 -6.46
CA SER A 11 -5.10 2.23 -7.82
C SER A 11 -5.96 3.03 -8.81
N GLU A 12 -7.21 3.28 -8.47
CA GLU A 12 -8.11 4.03 -9.34
C GLU A 12 -7.71 5.49 -9.47
N LYS A 13 -7.30 6.11 -8.37
CA LYS A 13 -6.99 7.53 -8.38
C LYS A 13 -5.67 7.85 -9.05
N THR A 14 -4.71 6.96 -8.93
CA THR A 14 -3.37 7.20 -9.46
C THR A 14 -3.11 6.51 -10.80
N GLY A 15 -3.93 5.53 -11.16
CA GLY A 15 -3.71 4.75 -12.36
C GLY A 15 -2.63 3.69 -12.21
N ILE A 16 -2.14 3.49 -10.98
CA ILE A 16 -1.11 2.49 -10.71
C ILE A 16 -1.77 1.12 -10.53
N PRO A 17 -1.19 0.04 -11.09
CA PRO A 17 -1.73 -1.31 -10.89
C PRO A 17 -1.82 -1.68 -9.42
N LYS A 18 -2.83 -2.46 -9.08
CA LYS A 18 -3.04 -2.87 -7.68
C LYS A 18 -1.84 -3.59 -7.09
N VAL A 19 -1.16 -4.38 -7.91
CA VAL A 19 0.03 -5.12 -7.47
C VAL A 19 1.12 -4.14 -7.01
N ASP A 20 1.33 -3.09 -7.77
CA ASP A 20 2.33 -2.08 -7.42
C ASP A 20 1.94 -1.35 -6.13
N VAL A 21 0.67 -1.01 -6.00
CA VAL A 21 0.17 -0.37 -4.78
C VAL A 21 0.38 -1.28 -3.58
N LEU A 22 0.07 -2.54 -3.73
CA LEU A 22 0.22 -3.52 -2.65
C LEU A 22 1.68 -3.63 -2.20
N VAL A 23 2.59 -3.78 -3.14
CA VAL A 23 4.02 -3.89 -2.84
C VAL A 23 4.52 -2.63 -2.15
N THR A 24 4.11 -1.47 -2.63
CA THR A 24 4.52 -0.21 -2.04
C THR A 24 4.05 -0.09 -0.60
N LEU A 25 2.80 -0.42 -0.34
CA LEU A 25 2.25 -0.36 1.02
C LEU A 25 2.94 -1.34 1.97
N GLU A 26 3.18 -2.55 1.50
CA GLU A 26 3.87 -3.54 2.33
C GLU A 26 5.29 -3.12 2.66
N THR A 27 5.98 -2.55 1.69
CA THR A 27 7.33 -2.04 1.91
C THR A 27 7.32 -0.91 2.92
N MET A 28 6.36 -0.01 2.80
CA MET A 28 6.22 1.10 3.73
C MET A 28 6.00 0.61 5.16
N PHE A 29 5.08 -0.32 5.34
CA PHE A 29 4.80 -0.87 6.66
C PHE A 29 6.00 -1.59 7.24
N LYS A 30 6.74 -2.30 6.40
CA LYS A 30 7.95 -2.99 6.84
C LYS A 30 9.00 -1.99 7.35
N GLU A 31 9.20 -0.92 6.61
CA GLU A 31 10.15 0.11 7.00
C GLU A 31 9.76 0.78 8.32
N VAL A 32 8.49 1.05 8.50
CA VAL A 32 8.00 1.63 9.74
C VAL A 32 8.29 0.71 10.91
N LYS A 33 8.06 -0.59 10.74
CA LYS A 33 8.32 -1.56 11.80
C LYS A 33 9.80 -1.59 12.17
N GLU A 34 10.66 -1.60 11.18
CA GLU A 34 12.10 -1.69 11.42
C GLU A 34 12.67 -0.44 12.06
N ASN A 35 12.15 0.72 11.66
CA ASN A 35 12.67 1.99 12.15
C ASN A 35 12.09 2.40 13.50
N LEU A 36 10.92 1.91 13.84
CA LEU A 36 10.28 2.26 15.10
C LEU A 36 10.48 1.21 16.21
N ALA A 37 11.10 0.11 15.89
CA ALA A 37 11.29 -0.97 16.86
C ALA A 37 12.33 -0.65 17.95
#